data_e98882b56165f4d22e5f4074e4cc801a
#
_entry.id   e98882b56165f4d22e5f4074e4cc801a
#
_cell.length_a   1.000
_cell.length_b   1.000
_cell.length_c   1.000
_cell.angle_alpha   90.00
_cell.angle_beta   90.00
_cell.angle_gamma   90.00
#
_symmetry.space_group_name_H-M   'P 1'
#
loop_
_entity.id
_entity.type
_entity.pdbx_description
1 polymer ?
#
loop_
_entity_poly.entity_id
_entity_poly.type
_entity_poly.pdbx_seq_one_letter_code
_entity_poly.pdbx_strand_id
1 'polypeptide(L)'
;MPFADQGLDTILNIFSPSHYQEFRRVLKADGTVIKIIPEENYLKELRAAFYPNDEKKQSYSNQKVVQPFAEELAVEVDERITYCFDIPEERRLDLLEMSPLEWQVSQEVKAKLQQRPLEKITIDVRLLVGRKR
;
A
#
# COMPACT_ATOMS: atom_id res chain seq x y z
N MET A 1 13.03 -2.15 -16.50
CA MET A 1 14.05 -1.91 -15.46
C MET A 1 15.43 -1.96 -16.08
N PRO A 2 16.33 -1.06 -15.70
CA PRO A 2 17.66 -0.97 -16.31
C PRO A 2 18.66 -1.98 -15.72
N PHE A 3 18.19 -3.13 -15.29
CA PHE A 3 19.04 -4.18 -14.71
C PHE A 3 19.31 -5.29 -15.71
N ALA A 4 20.48 -5.93 -15.57
CA ALA A 4 20.85 -7.06 -16.40
C ALA A 4 19.97 -8.28 -16.11
N ASP A 5 19.86 -9.19 -17.08
CA ASP A 5 19.14 -10.43 -16.90
C ASP A 5 19.78 -11.23 -15.75
N GLN A 6 18.92 -11.79 -14.88
CA GLN A 6 19.34 -12.60 -13.73
C GLN A 6 20.37 -11.89 -12.83
N GLY A 7 20.25 -10.55 -12.71
CA GLY A 7 21.17 -9.74 -11.92
C GLY A 7 20.80 -9.52 -10.46
N LEU A 8 19.54 -9.82 -10.08
CA LEU A 8 19.02 -9.50 -8.75
C LEU A 8 18.62 -10.76 -7.97
N ASP A 9 18.92 -10.76 -6.68
CA ASP A 9 18.45 -11.80 -5.75
C ASP A 9 17.06 -11.54 -5.22
N THR A 10 16.72 -10.26 -4.99
CA THR A 10 15.48 -9.85 -4.35
C THR A 10 14.95 -8.56 -4.97
N ILE A 11 13.64 -8.48 -5.13
CA ILE A 11 12.93 -7.26 -5.51
C ILE A 11 12.01 -6.89 -4.37
N LEU A 12 12.09 -5.62 -3.92
CA LEU A 12 11.18 -5.05 -2.93
C LEU A 12 10.19 -4.15 -3.66
N ASN A 13 8.90 -4.46 -3.51
CA ASN A 13 7.80 -3.74 -4.16
C ASN A 13 6.80 -3.29 -3.11
N ILE A 14 6.81 -2.00 -2.78
CA ILE A 14 5.95 -1.43 -1.75
C ILE A 14 4.97 -0.48 -2.40
N PHE A 15 3.66 -0.81 -2.35
CA PHE A 15 2.57 0.01 -2.87
C PHE A 15 2.75 0.41 -4.34
N SER A 16 3.41 -0.43 -5.12
CA SER A 16 3.72 -0.15 -6.53
C SER A 16 3.17 -1.24 -7.44
N PRO A 17 2.90 -0.92 -8.71
CA PRO A 17 2.51 -1.94 -9.67
C PRO A 17 3.61 -2.98 -9.88
N SER A 18 3.20 -4.16 -10.31
CA SER A 18 4.12 -5.26 -10.58
C SER A 18 4.22 -5.53 -12.08
N HIS A 19 5.44 -5.70 -12.58
CA HIS A 19 5.75 -6.13 -13.94
C HIS A 19 6.40 -7.51 -13.86
N TYR A 20 5.58 -8.57 -13.81
CA TYR A 20 6.07 -9.93 -13.57
C TYR A 20 7.04 -10.43 -14.66
N GLN A 21 6.83 -10.02 -15.90
CA GLN A 21 7.75 -10.34 -16.99
C GLN A 21 9.15 -9.79 -16.73
N GLU A 22 9.24 -8.52 -16.32
CA GLU A 22 10.49 -7.88 -15.94
C GLU A 22 11.08 -8.47 -14.66
N PHE A 23 10.24 -8.78 -13.67
CA PHE A 23 10.70 -9.41 -12.45
C PHE A 23 11.36 -10.75 -12.75
N ARG A 24 10.75 -11.57 -13.60
CA ARG A 24 11.32 -12.86 -14.00
C ARG A 24 12.64 -12.68 -14.76
N ARG A 25 12.72 -11.66 -15.60
CA ARG A 25 13.95 -11.39 -16.37
C ARG A 25 15.13 -11.01 -15.47
N VAL A 26 14.92 -10.09 -14.51
CA VAL A 26 15.99 -9.54 -13.70
C VAL A 26 16.35 -10.40 -12.49
N LEU A 27 15.45 -11.27 -12.05
CA LEU A 27 15.70 -12.14 -10.89
C LEU A 27 16.57 -13.34 -11.27
N LYS A 28 17.49 -13.69 -10.37
CA LYS A 28 18.21 -14.95 -10.44
C LYS A 28 17.26 -16.12 -10.23
N ALA A 29 17.69 -17.32 -10.62
CA ALA A 29 16.98 -18.53 -10.24
C ALA A 29 16.82 -18.54 -8.72
N ASP A 30 15.63 -18.91 -8.23
CA ASP A 30 15.27 -18.83 -6.81
C ASP A 30 15.21 -17.41 -6.22
N GLY A 31 15.21 -16.39 -7.07
CA GLY A 31 15.05 -15.00 -6.65
C GLY A 31 13.70 -14.74 -5.99
N THR A 32 13.63 -13.77 -5.11
CA THR A 32 12.49 -13.49 -4.26
C THR A 32 11.89 -12.11 -4.56
N VAL A 33 10.56 -12.02 -4.58
CA VAL A 33 9.84 -10.73 -4.59
C VAL A 33 9.15 -10.57 -3.25
N ILE A 34 9.44 -9.46 -2.59
CA ILE A 34 8.75 -9.05 -1.35
C ILE A 34 7.80 -7.92 -1.72
N LYS A 35 6.50 -8.16 -1.58
CA LYS A 35 5.49 -7.19 -1.95
C LYS A 35 4.65 -6.81 -0.75
N ILE A 36 4.47 -5.51 -0.54
CA ILE A 36 3.61 -4.98 0.50
C ILE A 36 2.49 -4.18 -0.18
N ILE A 37 1.26 -4.53 0.13
CA ILE A 37 0.07 -3.89 -0.42
C ILE A 37 -0.86 -3.44 0.69
N PRO A 38 -1.66 -2.38 0.47
CA PRO A 38 -2.65 -1.98 1.46
C PRO A 38 -3.80 -2.99 1.51
N GLU A 39 -4.38 -3.15 2.69
CA GLU A 39 -5.59 -3.90 2.93
C GLU A 39 -6.79 -2.95 3.08
N GLU A 40 -7.99 -3.51 3.21
CA GLU A 40 -9.25 -2.75 3.19
C GLU A 40 -9.34 -1.63 4.23
N ASN A 41 -8.70 -1.79 5.39
CA ASN A 41 -8.76 -0.82 6.49
C ASN A 41 -7.58 0.15 6.50
N TYR A 42 -6.68 0.09 5.51
CA TYR A 42 -5.52 0.97 5.45
C TYR A 42 -5.96 2.43 5.36
N LEU A 43 -5.54 3.22 6.34
CA LEU A 43 -5.89 4.65 6.47
C LEU A 43 -7.41 4.90 6.39
N LYS A 44 -8.21 3.98 6.97
CA LYS A 44 -9.68 4.09 6.91
C LYS A 44 -10.19 5.40 7.51
N GLU A 45 -9.55 5.88 8.59
CA GLU A 45 -9.94 7.13 9.25
C GLU A 45 -9.75 8.33 8.31
N LEU A 46 -8.62 8.34 7.58
CA LEU A 46 -8.33 9.41 6.63
C LEU A 46 -9.27 9.35 5.42
N ARG A 47 -9.53 8.17 4.89
CA ARG A 47 -10.45 7.99 3.76
C ARG A 47 -11.88 8.39 4.13
N ALA A 48 -12.34 8.00 5.31
CA ALA A 48 -13.66 8.39 5.80
C ALA A 48 -13.78 9.91 6.01
N ALA A 49 -12.70 10.53 6.50
CA ALA A 49 -12.67 11.99 6.68
C ALA A 49 -12.66 12.74 5.36
N PHE A 50 -11.92 12.25 4.35
CA PHE A 50 -11.85 12.88 3.03
C PHE A 50 -13.11 12.64 2.20
N TYR A 51 -13.72 11.48 2.33
CA TYR A 51 -14.89 11.08 1.52
C TYR A 51 -16.05 10.61 2.40
N PRO A 52 -16.62 11.51 3.22
CA PRO A 52 -17.64 11.11 4.22
C PRO A 52 -18.91 10.55 3.61
N ASN A 53 -19.22 10.90 2.35
CA ASN A 53 -20.45 10.49 1.67
C ASN A 53 -20.21 9.54 0.50
N ASP A 54 -19.00 9.00 0.35
CA ASP A 54 -18.64 8.13 -0.76
C ASP A 54 -18.05 6.81 -0.24
N GLU A 55 -18.91 5.82 -0.06
CA GLU A 55 -18.52 4.51 0.44
C GLU A 55 -17.54 3.79 -0.50
N LYS A 56 -17.64 4.01 -1.81
CA LYS A 56 -16.74 3.39 -2.79
C LYS A 56 -15.31 3.86 -2.61
N LYS A 57 -15.12 5.16 -2.33
CA LYS A 57 -13.78 5.72 -2.10
C LYS A 57 -13.27 5.40 -0.71
N GLN A 58 -14.15 5.05 0.24
CA GLN A 58 -13.77 4.61 1.56
C GLN A 58 -13.35 3.15 1.60
N SER A 59 -13.83 2.34 0.66
CA SER A 59 -13.55 0.91 0.61
C SER A 59 -12.41 0.60 -0.36
N TYR A 60 -11.74 -0.52 -0.12
CA TYR A 60 -10.63 -0.98 -0.94
C TYR A 60 -10.59 -2.51 -0.96
N SER A 61 -10.35 -3.07 -2.15
CA SER A 61 -10.14 -4.51 -2.30
C SER A 61 -8.82 -4.75 -3.03
N ASN A 62 -8.03 -5.68 -2.54
CA ASN A 62 -6.72 -6.03 -3.10
C ASN A 62 -6.71 -7.35 -3.88
N GLN A 63 -7.87 -7.97 -4.11
CA GLN A 63 -7.93 -9.25 -4.80
C GLN A 63 -7.29 -9.21 -6.19
N LYS A 64 -7.45 -8.11 -6.91
CA LYS A 64 -6.85 -7.93 -8.24
C LYS A 64 -5.32 -7.88 -8.21
N VAL A 65 -4.74 -7.64 -7.04
CA VAL A 65 -3.29 -7.59 -6.86
C VAL A 65 -2.75 -8.92 -6.36
N VAL A 66 -3.44 -9.54 -5.41
CA VAL A 66 -3.02 -10.80 -4.78
C VAL A 66 -3.06 -11.97 -5.76
N GLN A 67 -4.12 -12.06 -6.56
CA GLN A 67 -4.30 -13.18 -7.47
C GLN A 67 -3.17 -13.29 -8.51
N PRO A 68 -2.82 -12.22 -9.26
CA PRO A 68 -1.69 -12.29 -10.18
C PRO A 68 -0.38 -12.66 -9.51
N PHE A 69 -0.12 -12.16 -8.30
CA PHE A 69 1.09 -12.50 -7.55
C PHE A 69 1.16 -14.01 -7.30
N ALA A 70 0.07 -14.60 -6.83
CA ALA A 70 0.01 -16.03 -6.54
C ALA A 70 0.12 -16.90 -7.81
N GLU A 71 -0.36 -16.39 -8.95
CA GLU A 71 -0.27 -17.11 -10.23
C GLU A 71 1.16 -17.08 -10.80
N GLU A 72 1.86 -15.96 -10.65
CA GLU A 72 3.16 -15.74 -11.28
C GLU A 72 4.35 -16.21 -10.43
N LEU A 73 4.19 -16.26 -9.12
CA LEU A 73 5.24 -16.60 -8.18
C LEU A 73 4.80 -17.71 -7.24
N ALA A 74 5.77 -18.48 -6.72
CA ALA A 74 5.52 -19.44 -5.66
C ALA A 74 5.43 -18.69 -4.33
N VAL A 75 4.23 -18.57 -3.78
CA VAL A 75 3.98 -17.81 -2.55
C VAL A 75 4.52 -18.58 -1.35
N GLU A 76 5.43 -17.96 -0.60
CA GLU A 76 6.01 -18.53 0.61
C GLU A 76 5.45 -17.90 1.88
N VAL A 77 5.12 -16.61 1.83
CA VAL A 77 4.54 -15.87 2.96
C VAL A 77 3.36 -15.05 2.45
N ASP A 78 2.29 -15.08 3.20
CA ASP A 78 1.11 -14.28 2.97
C ASP A 78 0.53 -13.92 4.34
N GLU A 79 0.89 -12.75 4.85
CA GLU A 79 0.49 -12.30 6.18
C GLU A 79 -0.18 -10.94 6.12
N ARG A 80 -1.25 -10.80 6.90
CA ARG A 80 -1.91 -9.51 7.11
C ARG A 80 -1.42 -8.90 8.42
N ILE A 81 -0.99 -7.64 8.36
CA ILE A 81 -0.49 -6.90 9.51
C ILE A 81 -1.42 -5.71 9.72
N THR A 82 -2.10 -5.70 10.88
CA THR A 82 -3.07 -4.66 11.21
C THR A 82 -2.76 -4.10 12.59
N TYR A 83 -2.63 -2.78 12.68
CA TYR A 83 -2.48 -2.09 13.96
C TYR A 83 -2.92 -0.64 13.82
N CYS A 84 -3.20 0.00 14.97
CA CYS A 84 -3.48 1.43 15.04
C CYS A 84 -2.23 2.18 15.47
N PHE A 85 -1.95 3.27 14.79
CA PHE A 85 -0.81 4.13 15.08
C PHE A 85 -1.31 5.47 15.63
N ASP A 86 -0.83 5.84 16.83
CA ASP A 86 -1.12 7.15 17.42
C ASP A 86 -0.17 8.18 16.81
N ILE A 87 -0.75 9.20 16.18
CA ILE A 87 0.03 10.23 15.48
C ILE A 87 0.51 11.26 16.51
N PRO A 88 1.82 11.51 16.63
CA PRO A 88 2.31 12.59 17.48
C PRO A 88 1.66 13.92 17.12
N GLU A 89 1.33 14.72 18.13
CA GLU A 89 0.59 15.97 17.92
C GLU A 89 1.25 16.89 16.90
N GLU A 90 2.57 16.99 16.94
CA GLU A 90 3.36 17.83 16.04
C GLU A 90 3.40 17.31 14.59
N ARG A 91 2.93 16.08 14.34
CA ARG A 91 2.96 15.44 13.02
C ARG A 91 1.60 15.24 12.39
N ARG A 92 0.53 15.61 13.06
CA ARG A 92 -0.85 15.35 12.58
C ARG A 92 -1.17 16.07 11.28
N LEU A 93 -0.68 17.30 11.11
CA LEU A 93 -0.87 18.05 9.87
C LEU A 93 -0.02 17.52 8.73
N ASP A 94 1.16 16.98 9.02
CA ASP A 94 2.04 16.39 8.01
C ASP A 94 1.37 15.23 7.28
N LEU A 95 0.55 14.45 7.97
CA LEU A 95 -0.19 13.34 7.37
C LEU A 95 -1.12 13.82 6.26
N LEU A 96 -1.80 14.95 6.47
CA LEU A 96 -2.68 15.54 5.47
C LEU A 96 -1.92 15.98 4.24
N GLU A 97 -0.77 16.65 4.45
CA GLU A 97 0.04 17.21 3.37
C GLU A 97 0.69 16.13 2.49
N MET A 98 1.10 15.01 3.09
CA MET A 98 1.78 13.95 2.35
C MET A 98 0.84 12.94 1.69
N SER A 99 -0.46 13.00 1.98
CA SER A 99 -1.40 12.03 1.41
C SER A 99 -1.82 12.41 -0.01
N PRO A 100 -1.70 11.50 -0.99
CA PRO A 100 -2.22 11.75 -2.34
C PRO A 100 -3.73 11.99 -2.38
N LEU A 101 -4.46 11.54 -1.37
CA LEU A 101 -5.91 11.73 -1.27
C LEU A 101 -6.28 13.21 -1.12
N GLU A 102 -5.38 14.04 -0.59
CA GLU A 102 -5.58 15.47 -0.43
C GLU A 102 -5.92 16.17 -1.74
N TRP A 103 -5.37 15.70 -2.85
CA TRP A 103 -5.56 16.34 -4.17
C TRP A 103 -6.99 16.28 -4.69
N GLN A 104 -7.80 15.37 -4.16
CA GLN A 104 -9.17 15.14 -4.58
C GLN A 104 -10.19 15.63 -3.57
N VAL A 105 -9.75 16.28 -2.50
CA VAL A 105 -10.59 16.66 -1.37
C VAL A 105 -11.08 18.10 -1.51
N SER A 106 -12.34 18.35 -1.13
CA SER A 106 -12.90 19.71 -1.11
C SER A 106 -12.17 20.58 -0.07
N GLN A 107 -12.14 21.89 -0.31
CA GLN A 107 -11.52 22.85 0.60
C GLN A 107 -12.18 22.83 1.97
N GLU A 108 -13.49 22.58 2.02
CA GLU A 108 -14.25 22.52 3.26
C GLU A 108 -13.79 21.36 4.15
N VAL A 109 -13.65 20.17 3.57
CA VAL A 109 -13.17 18.99 4.30
C VAL A 109 -11.73 19.20 4.77
N LYS A 110 -10.90 19.76 3.91
CA LYS A 110 -9.51 20.06 4.24
C LYS A 110 -9.40 21.03 5.41
N ALA A 111 -10.22 22.07 5.41
CA ALA A 111 -10.26 23.06 6.50
C ALA A 111 -10.66 22.41 7.84
N LYS A 112 -11.67 21.53 7.83
CA LYS A 112 -12.08 20.79 9.03
C LYS A 112 -10.94 19.95 9.59
N LEU A 113 -10.21 19.24 8.73
CA LEU A 113 -9.11 18.39 9.15
C LEU A 113 -7.92 19.19 9.66
N GLN A 114 -7.70 20.42 9.15
CA GLN A 114 -6.68 21.31 9.67
C GLN A 114 -7.01 21.80 11.08
N GLN A 115 -8.29 22.02 11.39
CA GLN A 115 -8.76 22.42 12.72
C GLN A 115 -8.76 21.26 13.72
N ARG A 116 -9.11 20.06 13.26
CA ARG A 116 -9.16 18.84 14.06
C ARG A 116 -8.44 17.71 13.33
N PRO A 117 -7.10 17.69 13.37
CA PRO A 117 -6.32 16.64 12.71
C PRO A 117 -6.63 15.27 13.29
N LEU A 118 -6.48 14.25 12.47
CA LEU A 118 -6.64 12.87 12.94
C LEU A 118 -5.57 12.52 13.98
N GLU A 119 -6.00 11.91 15.06
CA GLU A 119 -5.12 11.48 16.15
C GLU A 119 -4.55 10.09 15.93
N LYS A 120 -5.29 9.26 15.21
CA LYS A 120 -4.95 7.86 14.97
C LYS A 120 -5.18 7.50 13.52
N ILE A 121 -4.37 6.55 13.04
CA ILE A 121 -4.58 5.93 11.73
C ILE A 121 -4.46 4.42 11.89
N THR A 122 -5.18 3.69 11.03
CA THR A 122 -5.05 2.24 10.95
C THR A 122 -4.03 1.90 9.88
N ILE A 123 -3.04 1.11 10.27
CA ILE A 123 -2.11 0.48 9.33
C ILE A 123 -2.62 -0.93 9.10
N ASP A 124 -3.01 -1.21 7.89
CA ASP A 124 -3.56 -2.51 7.49
C ASP A 124 -2.94 -2.87 6.15
N VAL A 125 -1.95 -3.74 6.18
CA VAL A 125 -1.17 -4.12 5.01
C VAL A 125 -1.07 -5.63 4.91
N ARG A 126 -0.78 -6.10 3.71
CA ARG A 126 -0.54 -7.51 3.45
C ARG A 126 0.88 -7.68 2.93
N LEU A 127 1.62 -8.58 3.57
CA LEU A 127 2.97 -8.93 3.19
C LEU A 127 2.93 -10.21 2.36
N LEU A 128 3.40 -10.13 1.14
CA LEU A 128 3.52 -11.27 0.24
C LEU A 128 4.98 -11.50 -0.08
N VAL A 129 5.44 -12.72 0.12
CA VAL A 129 6.78 -13.13 -0.29
C VAL A 129 6.63 -14.27 -1.28
N GLY A 130 7.13 -14.06 -2.49
CA GLY A 130 7.04 -15.05 -3.55
C GLY A 130 8.42 -15.32 -4.12
N ARG A 131 8.64 -16.58 -4.52
CA ARG A 131 9.88 -17.02 -5.14
C ARG A 131 9.66 -17.23 -6.62
N LYS A 132 10.66 -16.92 -7.42
CA LYS A 132 10.66 -17.18 -8.86
C LYS A 132 10.47 -18.68 -9.13
N ARG A 133 9.51 -19.00 -9.97
CA ARG A 133 9.24 -20.37 -10.40
C ARG A 133 10.22 -20.83 -11.46
#